data_17ebe60d98fbe2b2b26a472e5db9cf8f
#
_entry.id   17ebe60d98fbe2b2b26a472e5db9cf8f
#
_cell.length_a   1.000
_cell.length_b   1.000
_cell.length_c   1.000
_cell.angle_alpha   90.00
_cell.angle_beta   90.00
_cell.angle_gamma   90.00
#
_symmetry.space_group_name_H-M   'P 1'
#
loop_
_entity.id
_entity.type
_entity.pdbx_description
1 polymer ?
#
loop_
_entity_poly.entity_id
_entity_poly.type
_entity_poly.pdbx_seq_one_letter_code
_entity_poly.pdbx_strand_id
1 'polypeptide(L)'
;MQWLNPLQRRLAVVGLNASGVADGQAHQDILPGCKSVVVFASGGRGLWDAFTEDLRQHPANLTEHAHPLDDFVARAIEAADPDPPASRRWIRCAAEPEQFVDFRPLAEGAGLGWRSHTGLLLHPAYGLWLGMRAACFTTDPLPISTPLRGAGPCGDCPGHCASACPGGAFEGGRMRIRACASFNVRSDRCHGSCDARRACPAGAAHRHGDLQHHYHYARDTGRPALAAALGISDHRDGKGPQWADWTETP
;
A
#
# COMPACT_ATOMS: atom_id res chain seq x y z
N MET A 1 -0.30 -3.86 26.32
CA MET A 1 0.82 -4.20 25.39
C MET A 1 0.88 -5.68 25.00
N GLN A 2 0.19 -6.56 25.75
CA GLN A 2 0.29 -8.01 25.50
C GLN A 2 -0.21 -8.49 24.12
N TRP A 3 -1.14 -7.78 23.49
CA TRP A 3 -1.73 -8.19 22.21
C TRP A 3 -0.92 -7.76 20.97
N LEU A 4 -0.22 -6.62 21.01
CA LEU A 4 0.42 -6.03 19.82
C LEU A 4 1.55 -6.89 19.26
N ASN A 5 2.51 -7.30 20.10
CA ASN A 5 3.65 -8.10 19.62
C ASN A 5 3.25 -9.45 19.00
N PRO A 6 2.31 -10.23 19.60
CA PRO A 6 1.79 -11.44 18.96
C PRO A 6 1.09 -11.15 17.64
N LEU A 7 0.30 -10.06 17.55
CA LEU A 7 -0.39 -9.65 16.34
C LEU A 7 0.61 -9.29 15.23
N GLN A 8 1.60 -8.47 15.54
CA GLN A 8 2.66 -8.10 14.60
C GLN A 8 3.38 -9.34 14.04
N ARG A 9 3.71 -10.32 14.88
CA ARG A 9 4.34 -11.57 14.43
C ARG A 9 3.43 -12.37 13.49
N ARG A 10 2.14 -12.52 13.82
CA ARG A 10 1.19 -13.23 12.94
C ARG A 10 1.05 -12.55 11.58
N LEU A 11 0.93 -11.23 11.57
CA LEU A 11 0.80 -10.46 10.34
C LEU A 11 2.10 -10.42 9.52
N ALA A 12 3.27 -10.45 10.17
CA ALA A 12 4.55 -10.49 9.48
C ALA A 12 4.76 -11.79 8.67
N VAL A 13 4.18 -12.91 9.12
CA VAL A 13 4.24 -14.20 8.38
C VAL A 13 3.62 -14.08 6.99
N VAL A 14 2.55 -13.30 6.85
CA VAL A 14 1.88 -13.05 5.57
C VAL A 14 2.42 -11.80 4.85
N GLY A 15 3.56 -11.26 5.29
CA GLY A 15 4.25 -10.15 4.64
C GLY A 15 3.74 -8.76 5.01
N LEU A 16 2.89 -8.62 6.05
CA LEU A 16 2.65 -7.34 6.72
C LEU A 16 3.76 -7.09 7.73
N ASN A 17 4.96 -6.89 7.21
CA ASN A 17 6.25 -6.99 7.90
C ASN A 17 6.85 -5.67 8.36
N ALA A 18 6.10 -4.56 8.19
CA ALA A 18 6.45 -3.26 8.73
C ALA A 18 5.26 -2.69 9.49
N SER A 19 5.52 -2.14 10.67
CA SER A 19 4.50 -1.51 11.48
C SER A 19 5.08 -0.45 12.40
N GLY A 20 4.27 0.51 12.78
CA GLY A 20 4.62 1.54 13.75
C GLY A 20 3.38 2.10 14.43
N VAL A 21 3.57 2.81 15.52
CA VAL A 21 2.49 3.36 16.36
C VAL A 21 2.50 4.88 16.25
N ALA A 22 1.39 5.45 15.80
CA ALA A 22 1.13 6.88 15.77
C ALA A 22 0.21 7.30 16.94
N ASP A 23 0.19 8.60 17.24
CA ASP A 23 -0.77 9.19 18.17
C ASP A 23 -2.20 9.08 17.61
N GLY A 24 -3.12 8.63 18.45
CA GLY A 24 -4.53 8.41 18.09
C GLY A 24 -5.48 9.54 18.50
N GLN A 25 -5.01 10.57 19.21
CA GLN A 25 -5.89 11.58 19.82
C GLN A 25 -6.74 12.36 18.80
N ALA A 26 -6.25 12.51 17.56
CA ALA A 26 -6.97 13.20 16.49
C ALA A 26 -8.08 12.35 15.83
N HIS A 27 -8.26 11.08 16.23
CA HIS A 27 -9.13 10.11 15.56
C HIS A 27 -10.31 9.65 16.43
N GLN A 28 -10.91 10.59 17.19
CA GLN A 28 -12.05 10.31 18.06
C GLN A 28 -13.34 10.01 17.28
N ASP A 29 -13.43 10.47 16.05
CA ASP A 29 -14.51 10.18 15.09
C ASP A 29 -14.48 8.72 14.60
N ILE A 30 -13.29 8.13 14.52
CA ILE A 30 -13.10 6.72 14.13
C ILE A 30 -13.34 5.80 15.33
N LEU A 31 -12.70 6.09 16.47
CA LEU A 31 -12.85 5.34 17.69
C LEU A 31 -12.89 6.30 18.88
N PRO A 32 -14.04 6.48 19.54
CA PRO A 32 -14.12 7.28 20.76
C PRO A 32 -13.12 6.80 21.82
N GLY A 33 -12.35 7.72 22.39
CA GLY A 33 -11.29 7.39 23.35
C GLY A 33 -9.99 6.86 22.70
N CYS A 34 -9.85 6.98 21.38
CA CYS A 34 -8.64 6.56 20.67
C CYS A 34 -7.39 7.24 21.24
N LYS A 35 -6.38 6.46 21.60
CA LYS A 35 -5.09 6.92 22.10
C LYS A 35 -3.93 6.61 21.18
N SER A 36 -4.02 5.51 20.46
CA SER A 36 -2.94 5.06 19.58
C SER A 36 -3.48 4.48 18.29
N VAL A 37 -2.71 4.61 17.20
CA VAL A 37 -3.00 3.98 15.91
C VAL A 37 -1.81 3.15 15.48
N VAL A 38 -2.00 1.83 15.32
CA VAL A 38 -0.96 0.96 14.80
C VAL A 38 -1.13 0.85 13.28
N VAL A 39 -0.15 1.35 12.53
CA VAL A 39 -0.15 1.26 11.07
C VAL A 39 0.59 0.00 10.64
N PHE A 40 -0.01 -0.80 9.77
CA PHE A 40 0.58 -2.00 9.18
C PHE A 40 0.83 -1.81 7.69
N ALA A 41 2.02 -2.21 7.26
CA ALA A 41 2.48 -2.07 5.89
C ALA A 41 3.22 -3.33 5.42
N SER A 42 3.24 -3.51 4.11
CA SER A 42 4.02 -4.56 3.45
C SER A 42 5.27 -3.96 2.81
N GLY A 43 6.46 -4.43 3.21
CA GLY A 43 7.73 -4.05 2.65
C GLY A 43 8.28 -5.12 1.70
N GLY A 44 8.72 -4.70 0.50
CA GLY A 44 9.27 -5.61 -0.50
C GLY A 44 8.25 -6.59 -1.07
N ARG A 45 8.62 -7.87 -1.17
CA ARG A 45 7.85 -8.91 -1.87
C ARG A 45 7.06 -9.83 -0.94
N GLY A 46 7.29 -9.83 0.38
CA GLY A 46 6.73 -10.84 1.29
C GLY A 46 5.21 -11.01 1.20
N LEU A 47 4.45 -9.91 1.14
CA LEU A 47 2.99 -9.98 0.96
C LEU A 47 2.62 -10.55 -0.41
N TRP A 48 3.36 -10.20 -1.46
CA TRP A 48 3.11 -10.72 -2.81
C TRP A 48 3.34 -12.22 -2.88
N ASP A 49 4.42 -12.71 -2.29
CA ASP A 49 4.77 -14.13 -2.29
C ASP A 49 3.71 -14.94 -1.51
N ALA A 50 3.25 -14.45 -0.35
CA ALA A 50 2.17 -15.06 0.41
C ALA A 50 0.83 -15.04 -0.35
N PHE A 51 0.50 -13.92 -0.98
CA PHE A 51 -0.72 -13.77 -1.80
C PHE A 51 -0.71 -14.72 -2.99
N THR A 52 0.39 -14.81 -3.74
CA THR A 52 0.45 -15.71 -4.90
C THR A 52 0.43 -17.18 -4.50
N GLU A 53 0.91 -17.51 -3.31
CA GLU A 53 0.77 -18.87 -2.75
C GLU A 53 -0.67 -19.17 -2.35
N ASP A 54 -1.38 -18.22 -1.71
CA ASP A 54 -2.83 -18.34 -1.44
C ASP A 54 -3.63 -18.57 -2.73
N LEU A 55 -3.30 -17.86 -3.80
CA LEU A 55 -3.96 -18.02 -5.11
C LEU A 55 -3.70 -19.38 -5.76
N ARG A 56 -2.53 -20.00 -5.56
CA ARG A 56 -2.27 -21.37 -6.06
C ARG A 56 -3.13 -22.39 -5.34
N GLN A 57 -3.37 -22.17 -4.04
CA GLN A 57 -4.19 -23.07 -3.23
C GLN A 57 -5.70 -22.79 -3.44
N HIS A 58 -6.07 -21.52 -3.68
CA HIS A 58 -7.44 -21.04 -3.79
C HIS A 58 -7.62 -20.16 -5.04
N PRO A 59 -7.59 -20.72 -6.28
CA PRO A 59 -7.65 -19.94 -7.52
C PRO A 59 -8.88 -19.02 -7.63
N ALA A 60 -10.01 -19.43 -7.06
CA ALA A 60 -11.24 -18.65 -7.01
C ALA A 60 -11.05 -17.26 -6.36
N ASN A 61 -10.11 -17.12 -5.43
CA ASN A 61 -9.81 -15.83 -4.82
C ASN A 61 -9.31 -14.79 -5.84
N LEU A 62 -8.70 -15.21 -6.94
CA LEU A 62 -8.34 -14.29 -8.03
C LEU A 62 -9.54 -13.93 -8.89
N THR A 63 -10.42 -14.89 -9.19
CA THR A 63 -11.46 -14.74 -10.21
C THR A 63 -12.78 -14.21 -9.66
N GLU A 64 -13.11 -14.48 -8.38
CA GLU A 64 -14.39 -14.13 -7.79
C GLU A 64 -14.37 -12.81 -7.00
N HIS A 65 -13.20 -12.32 -6.61
CA HIS A 65 -13.05 -11.10 -5.84
C HIS A 65 -12.73 -9.88 -6.71
N ALA A 66 -13.35 -8.73 -6.41
CA ALA A 66 -13.09 -7.47 -7.10
C ALA A 66 -11.66 -6.98 -6.82
N HIS A 67 -11.20 -7.11 -5.59
CA HIS A 67 -9.88 -6.66 -5.10
C HIS A 67 -9.10 -7.79 -4.42
N PRO A 68 -8.60 -8.81 -5.16
CA PRO A 68 -8.07 -10.05 -4.58
C PRO A 68 -6.99 -9.86 -3.53
N LEU A 69 -6.05 -8.92 -3.75
CA LEU A 69 -4.98 -8.63 -2.80
C LEU A 69 -5.49 -7.96 -1.52
N ASP A 70 -6.46 -7.04 -1.65
CA ASP A 70 -7.02 -6.36 -0.49
C ASP A 70 -7.92 -7.30 0.33
N ASP A 71 -8.61 -8.21 -0.35
CA ASP A 71 -9.40 -9.27 0.29
C ASP A 71 -8.49 -10.31 0.98
N PHE A 72 -7.33 -10.63 0.39
CA PHE A 72 -6.31 -11.44 1.05
C PHE A 72 -5.82 -10.77 2.34
N VAL A 73 -5.52 -9.47 2.30
CA VAL A 73 -5.13 -8.70 3.49
C VAL A 73 -6.25 -8.69 4.55
N ALA A 74 -7.51 -8.57 4.13
CA ALA A 74 -8.66 -8.61 5.03
C ALA A 74 -8.73 -9.94 5.77
N ARG A 75 -8.67 -11.07 5.06
CA ARG A 75 -8.67 -12.42 5.65
C ARG A 75 -7.48 -12.63 6.58
N ALA A 76 -6.30 -12.12 6.21
CA ALA A 76 -5.10 -12.22 7.05
C ALA A 76 -5.24 -11.46 8.37
N ILE A 77 -5.85 -10.27 8.35
CA ILE A 77 -6.15 -9.48 9.55
C ILE A 77 -7.17 -10.22 10.42
N GLU A 78 -8.26 -10.70 9.83
CA GLU A 78 -9.30 -11.45 10.53
C GLU A 78 -8.75 -12.72 11.18
N ALA A 79 -7.90 -13.46 10.49
CA ALA A 79 -7.24 -14.63 11.04
C ALA A 79 -6.26 -14.29 12.18
N ALA A 80 -5.61 -13.12 12.11
CA ALA A 80 -4.66 -12.67 13.12
C ALA A 80 -5.33 -12.04 14.35
N ASP A 81 -6.49 -11.42 14.20
CA ASP A 81 -7.30 -10.75 15.25
C ASP A 81 -8.80 -11.05 15.01
N PRO A 82 -9.24 -12.31 15.22
CA PRO A 82 -10.56 -12.78 14.78
C PRO A 82 -11.73 -12.16 15.56
N ASP A 83 -11.48 -11.69 16.78
CA ASP A 83 -12.49 -11.10 17.64
C ASP A 83 -11.92 -9.87 18.37
N PRO A 84 -11.69 -8.77 17.64
CA PRO A 84 -11.13 -7.56 18.24
C PRO A 84 -12.14 -6.97 19.24
N PRO A 85 -11.70 -6.64 20.48
CA PRO A 85 -12.59 -6.02 21.46
C PRO A 85 -13.03 -4.63 20.97
N ALA A 86 -14.12 -4.10 21.54
CA ALA A 86 -14.65 -2.76 21.21
C ALA A 86 -13.63 -1.62 21.39
N SER A 87 -12.55 -1.85 22.15
CA SER A 87 -11.42 -0.94 22.30
C SER A 87 -10.48 -0.88 21.07
N ARG A 88 -10.71 -1.70 20.03
CA ARG A 88 -9.95 -1.73 18.78
C ARG A 88 -10.87 -1.65 17.57
N ARG A 89 -10.44 -0.88 16.57
CA ARG A 89 -11.12 -0.76 15.28
C ARG A 89 -10.12 -0.81 14.13
N TRP A 90 -10.34 -1.72 13.20
CA TRP A 90 -9.54 -1.84 11.99
C TRP A 90 -10.10 -0.99 10.86
N ILE A 91 -9.21 -0.27 10.16
CA ILE A 91 -9.49 0.39 8.88
C ILE A 91 -8.45 -0.10 7.88
N ARG A 92 -8.90 -0.54 6.71
CA ARG A 92 -8.03 -1.00 5.60
C ARG A 92 -7.81 0.14 4.61
N CYS A 93 -6.68 0.15 3.91
CA CYS A 93 -6.40 1.16 2.87
C CYS A 93 -7.42 1.15 1.71
N ALA A 94 -8.04 0.01 1.44
CA ALA A 94 -9.08 -0.16 0.44
C ALA A 94 -10.50 -0.09 1.04
N ALA A 95 -10.66 0.63 2.15
CA ALA A 95 -11.98 0.84 2.76
C ALA A 95 -12.90 1.68 1.86
N GLU A 96 -14.20 1.49 2.05
CA GLU A 96 -15.22 2.29 1.38
C GLU A 96 -15.02 3.79 1.67
N PRO A 97 -15.50 4.70 0.78
CA PRO A 97 -15.29 6.14 0.90
C PRO A 97 -15.66 6.72 2.27
N GLU A 98 -16.71 6.20 2.89
CA GLU A 98 -17.17 6.62 4.22
C GLU A 98 -16.21 6.27 5.36
N GLN A 99 -15.27 5.36 5.11
CA GLN A 99 -14.24 4.94 6.04
C GLN A 99 -12.85 5.40 5.61
N PHE A 100 -12.78 6.36 4.68
CA PHE A 100 -11.50 6.83 4.16
C PHE A 100 -10.65 7.46 5.25
N VAL A 101 -9.39 7.02 5.33
CA VAL A 101 -8.34 7.58 6.18
C VAL A 101 -7.10 7.86 5.34
N ASP A 102 -6.53 9.05 5.45
CA ASP A 102 -5.22 9.30 4.81
C ASP A 102 -4.11 8.59 5.60
N PHE A 103 -3.68 7.47 5.08
CA PHE A 103 -2.63 6.65 5.70
C PHE A 103 -1.25 7.29 5.68
N ARG A 104 -1.00 8.29 4.85
CA ARG A 104 0.33 8.92 4.73
C ARG A 104 0.75 9.65 5.99
N PRO A 105 -0.06 10.59 6.54
CA PRO A 105 0.27 11.24 7.81
C PRO A 105 0.39 10.24 8.96
N LEU A 106 -0.47 9.22 9.00
CA LEU A 106 -0.40 8.17 10.01
C LEU A 106 0.92 7.40 9.95
N ALA A 107 1.34 7.01 8.75
CA ALA A 107 2.59 6.28 8.54
C ALA A 107 3.84 7.14 8.84
N GLU A 108 3.79 8.43 8.50
CA GLU A 108 4.83 9.40 8.89
C GLU A 108 4.91 9.53 10.42
N GLY A 109 3.76 9.72 11.08
CA GLY A 109 3.66 9.77 12.55
C GLY A 109 4.07 8.47 13.24
N ALA A 110 3.83 7.33 12.60
CA ALA A 110 4.26 6.01 13.06
C ALA A 110 5.74 5.69 12.78
N GLY A 111 6.52 6.64 12.22
CA GLY A 111 7.95 6.45 11.95
C GLY A 111 8.25 5.48 10.81
N LEU A 112 7.29 5.20 9.92
CA LEU A 112 7.45 4.24 8.84
C LEU A 112 8.20 4.81 7.63
N GLY A 113 8.39 6.12 7.53
CA GLY A 113 9.12 6.69 6.41
C GLY A 113 8.96 8.20 6.29
N TRP A 114 9.65 8.75 5.29
CA TRP A 114 9.52 10.15 4.87
C TRP A 114 8.62 10.24 3.64
N ARG A 115 7.99 11.39 3.45
CA ARG A 115 7.31 11.70 2.19
C ARG A 115 8.35 11.94 1.09
N SER A 116 8.34 11.09 0.07
CA SER A 116 9.27 11.22 -1.07
C SER A 116 8.80 12.24 -2.10
N HIS A 117 9.67 12.57 -3.05
CA HIS A 117 9.33 13.38 -4.22
C HIS A 117 8.22 12.75 -5.09
N THR A 118 8.09 11.42 -5.08
CA THR A 118 7.01 10.70 -5.80
C THR A 118 5.65 10.76 -5.10
N GLY A 119 5.57 11.32 -3.89
CA GLY A 119 4.38 11.31 -3.05
C GLY A 119 4.13 9.98 -2.31
N LEU A 120 4.91 8.94 -2.62
CA LEU A 120 4.90 7.69 -1.86
C LEU A 120 5.73 7.83 -0.58
N LEU A 121 5.43 6.99 0.42
CA LEU A 121 6.27 6.90 1.60
C LEU A 121 7.61 6.24 1.26
N LEU A 122 8.71 6.80 1.76
CA LEU A 122 10.06 6.28 1.59
C LEU A 122 10.55 5.72 2.91
N HIS A 123 10.50 4.39 3.02
CA HIS A 123 10.90 3.66 4.22
C HIS A 123 12.43 3.50 4.30
N PRO A 124 13.04 3.57 5.50
CA PRO A 124 14.50 3.46 5.64
C PRO A 124 15.11 2.20 5.00
N ALA A 125 14.49 1.04 5.15
CA ALA A 125 14.96 -0.21 4.57
C ALA A 125 14.35 -0.49 3.20
N TYR A 126 13.02 -0.37 3.06
CA TYR A 126 12.32 -0.77 1.84
C TYR A 126 12.25 0.31 0.75
N GLY A 127 12.72 1.53 1.03
CA GLY A 127 12.62 2.65 0.08
C GLY A 127 11.17 2.91 -0.33
N LEU A 128 10.92 3.05 -1.63
CA LEU A 128 9.56 3.22 -2.18
C LEU A 128 8.76 1.91 -2.28
N TRP A 129 9.33 0.76 -1.86
CA TRP A 129 8.72 -0.57 -1.99
C TRP A 129 7.97 -0.97 -0.72
N LEU A 130 7.37 0.01 -0.07
CA LEU A 130 6.44 -0.14 1.05
C LEU A 130 5.02 0.17 0.58
N GLY A 131 4.06 -0.67 0.96
CA GLY A 131 2.63 -0.45 0.75
C GLY A 131 1.89 -0.46 2.08
N MET A 132 1.22 0.63 2.44
CA MET A 132 0.34 0.67 3.61
C MET A 132 -0.89 -0.20 3.34
N ARG A 133 -1.33 -0.98 4.33
CA ARG A 133 -2.40 -1.95 4.15
C ARG A 133 -3.57 -1.77 5.10
N ALA A 134 -3.28 -1.50 6.37
CA ALA A 134 -4.31 -1.30 7.38
C ALA A 134 -3.79 -0.47 8.55
N ALA A 135 -4.73 0.06 9.34
CA ALA A 135 -4.47 0.66 10.63
C ALA A 135 -5.44 0.10 11.68
N CYS A 136 -4.91 -0.18 12.86
CA CYS A 136 -5.68 -0.57 14.04
C CYS A 136 -5.71 0.61 15.01
N PHE A 137 -6.86 1.25 15.13
CA PHE A 137 -7.15 2.30 16.11
C PHE A 137 -7.44 1.63 17.45
N THR A 138 -6.90 2.17 18.55
CA THR A 138 -7.10 1.57 19.87
C THR A 138 -7.20 2.61 20.98
N THR A 139 -8.00 2.31 22.00
CA THR A 139 -8.05 3.09 23.24
C THR A 139 -6.88 2.74 24.19
N ASP A 140 -6.07 1.74 23.87
CA ASP A 140 -4.88 1.40 24.63
C ASP A 140 -3.78 2.44 24.40
N PRO A 141 -3.14 2.96 25.47
CA PRO A 141 -1.98 3.83 25.34
C PRO A 141 -0.74 2.98 24.99
N LEU A 142 -0.40 2.94 23.71
CA LEU A 142 0.80 2.27 23.24
C LEU A 142 1.98 3.25 23.17
N PRO A 143 3.23 2.78 23.32
CA PRO A 143 4.41 3.60 23.06
C PRO A 143 4.41 4.09 21.62
N ILE A 144 4.39 5.40 21.42
CA ILE A 144 4.43 6.00 20.08
C ILE A 144 5.80 5.81 19.47
N SER A 145 5.84 5.38 18.22
CA SER A 145 7.09 5.29 17.44
C SER A 145 7.68 6.68 17.23
N THR A 146 9.00 6.77 17.20
CA THR A 146 9.66 8.05 16.92
C THR A 146 9.54 8.39 15.43
N PRO A 147 8.85 9.49 15.07
CA PRO A 147 8.78 9.92 13.68
C PRO A 147 10.17 10.24 13.12
N LEU A 148 10.38 9.89 11.86
CA LEU A 148 11.64 10.17 11.17
C LEU A 148 11.73 11.67 10.84
N ARG A 149 12.88 12.28 11.12
CA ARG A 149 13.10 13.72 10.94
C ARG A 149 13.87 14.03 9.65
N GLY A 150 13.79 15.28 9.19
CA GLY A 150 14.51 15.77 8.01
C GLY A 150 13.89 15.30 6.69
N ALA A 151 14.57 15.60 5.59
CA ALA A 151 14.12 15.26 4.23
C ALA A 151 14.41 13.80 3.83
N GLY A 152 15.07 13.05 4.71
CA GLY A 152 15.49 11.69 4.41
C GLY A 152 16.38 11.62 3.14
N PRO A 153 16.43 10.46 2.47
CA PRO A 153 17.25 10.27 1.28
C PRO A 153 16.90 11.18 0.09
N CYS A 154 15.74 11.86 0.11
CA CYS A 154 15.36 12.79 -0.95
C CYS A 154 16.04 14.15 -0.84
N GLY A 155 16.57 14.52 0.34
CA GLY A 155 17.17 15.83 0.58
C GLY A 155 18.34 16.15 -0.36
N ASP A 156 19.26 15.20 -0.50
CA ASP A 156 20.47 15.33 -1.33
C ASP A 156 20.37 14.54 -2.64
N CYS A 157 19.19 14.04 -2.99
CA CYS A 157 18.99 13.23 -4.18
C CYS A 157 18.94 14.10 -5.45
N PRO A 158 19.70 13.76 -6.51
CA PRO A 158 19.67 14.50 -7.78
C PRO A 158 18.36 14.38 -8.56
N GLY A 159 17.34 13.70 -7.99
CA GLY A 159 16.02 13.63 -8.62
C GLY A 159 15.87 12.53 -9.68
N HIS A 160 16.48 11.37 -9.48
CA HIS A 160 16.38 10.23 -10.42
C HIS A 160 14.93 9.91 -10.84
N CYS A 161 13.97 10.02 -9.91
CA CYS A 161 12.55 9.79 -10.22
C CYS A 161 11.99 10.85 -11.18
N ALA A 162 12.37 12.10 -11.04
CA ALA A 162 11.93 13.18 -11.92
C ALA A 162 12.51 13.01 -13.33
N SER A 163 13.81 12.70 -13.43
CA SER A 163 14.50 12.48 -14.70
C SER A 163 13.99 11.26 -15.47
N ALA A 164 13.55 10.22 -14.75
CA ALA A 164 13.03 9.00 -15.37
C ALA A 164 11.54 9.05 -15.72
N CYS A 165 10.81 10.08 -15.28
CA CYS A 165 9.38 10.19 -15.53
C CYS A 165 9.08 10.56 -17.00
N PRO A 166 8.50 9.66 -17.82
CA PRO A 166 8.25 9.96 -19.24
C PRO A 166 7.18 11.04 -19.44
N GLY A 167 6.30 11.23 -18.44
CA GLY A 167 5.26 12.25 -18.46
C GLY A 167 5.69 13.62 -17.95
N GLY A 168 6.95 13.77 -17.51
CA GLY A 168 7.45 15.03 -16.95
C GLY A 168 6.62 15.52 -15.75
N ALA A 169 6.05 14.59 -14.97
CA ALA A 169 5.05 14.92 -13.94
C ALA A 169 5.65 15.52 -12.65
N PHE A 170 6.90 15.99 -12.68
CA PHE A 170 7.56 16.57 -11.50
C PHE A 170 7.77 18.08 -11.69
N GLU A 171 7.47 18.83 -10.65
CA GLU A 171 7.71 20.26 -10.59
C GLU A 171 8.11 20.65 -9.15
N GLY A 172 9.14 21.47 -9.00
CA GLY A 172 9.65 21.88 -7.69
C GLY A 172 10.06 20.69 -6.81
N GLY A 173 10.60 19.61 -7.40
CA GLY A 173 11.00 18.40 -6.68
C GLY A 173 9.85 17.52 -6.20
N ARG A 174 8.60 17.76 -6.65
CA ARG A 174 7.42 16.97 -6.25
C ARG A 174 6.59 16.52 -7.45
N MET A 175 6.04 15.32 -7.35
CA MET A 175 5.13 14.80 -8.37
C MET A 175 3.79 15.53 -8.35
N ARG A 176 3.35 15.99 -9.51
CA ARG A 176 2.03 16.55 -9.78
C ARG A 176 1.08 15.42 -10.12
N ILE A 177 0.21 15.05 -9.19
CA ILE A 177 -0.69 13.89 -9.34
C ILE A 177 -1.56 14.00 -10.60
N ARG A 178 -2.13 15.19 -10.88
CA ARG A 178 -2.95 15.42 -12.08
C ARG A 178 -2.14 15.23 -13.37
N ALA A 179 -0.90 15.72 -13.44
CA ALA A 179 -0.03 15.54 -14.60
C ALA A 179 0.33 14.06 -14.80
N CYS A 180 0.65 13.35 -13.71
CA CYS A 180 0.91 11.92 -13.72
C CYS A 180 -0.32 11.14 -14.23
N ALA A 181 -1.50 11.38 -13.67
CA ALA A 181 -2.73 10.70 -14.06
C ALA A 181 -3.09 10.97 -15.52
N SER A 182 -3.02 12.23 -15.97
CA SER A 182 -3.28 12.61 -17.35
C SER A 182 -2.32 11.95 -18.35
N PHE A 183 -1.06 11.75 -17.98
CA PHE A 183 -0.11 11.05 -18.85
C PHE A 183 -0.38 9.53 -18.84
N ASN A 184 -0.66 8.94 -17.69
CA ASN A 184 -0.95 7.51 -17.55
C ASN A 184 -2.17 7.08 -18.40
N VAL A 185 -3.21 7.89 -18.45
CA VAL A 185 -4.42 7.61 -19.27
C VAL A 185 -4.12 7.64 -20.77
N ARG A 186 -3.15 8.44 -21.21
CA ARG A 186 -2.87 8.69 -22.64
C ARG A 186 -1.66 7.94 -23.19
N SER A 187 -0.92 7.23 -22.35
CA SER A 187 0.35 6.65 -22.74
C SER A 187 0.56 5.25 -22.17
N ASP A 188 0.78 4.29 -23.05
CA ASP A 188 1.08 2.91 -22.69
C ASP A 188 2.40 2.77 -21.92
N ARG A 189 3.29 3.77 -21.96
CA ARG A 189 4.57 3.75 -21.24
C ARG A 189 4.42 3.66 -19.72
N CYS A 190 3.34 4.19 -19.17
CA CYS A 190 3.06 4.10 -17.74
C CYS A 190 2.06 2.99 -17.39
N HIS A 191 1.54 2.29 -18.41
CA HIS A 191 0.60 1.22 -18.25
C HIS A 191 1.33 -0.06 -17.82
N GLY A 192 1.29 -0.40 -16.58
CA GLY A 192 1.97 -1.59 -16.03
C GLY A 192 3.33 -1.33 -15.40
N SER A 193 3.86 -0.10 -15.45
CA SER A 193 5.12 0.25 -14.79
C SER A 193 5.20 1.73 -14.45
N CYS A 194 5.97 2.07 -13.41
CA CYS A 194 6.33 3.45 -13.08
C CYS A 194 7.84 3.61 -13.10
N ASP A 195 8.38 4.20 -14.18
CA ASP A 195 9.83 4.42 -14.35
C ASP A 195 10.39 5.30 -13.24
N ALA A 196 9.64 6.33 -12.82
CA ALA A 196 10.03 7.19 -11.72
C ALA A 196 10.24 6.42 -10.39
N ARG A 197 9.35 5.48 -10.07
CA ARG A 197 9.49 4.62 -8.90
C ARG A 197 10.67 3.66 -9.04
N ARG A 198 10.84 3.07 -10.21
CA ARG A 198 11.93 2.12 -10.51
C ARG A 198 13.31 2.78 -10.49
N ALA A 199 13.40 4.04 -10.88
CA ALA A 199 14.66 4.79 -10.89
C ALA A 199 15.16 5.18 -9.48
N CYS A 200 14.31 5.10 -8.45
CA CYS A 200 14.72 5.41 -7.08
C CYS A 200 15.75 4.38 -6.58
N PRO A 201 16.96 4.82 -6.13
CA PRO A 201 17.97 3.91 -5.60
C PRO A 201 17.63 3.40 -4.19
N ALA A 202 16.81 4.14 -3.43
CA ALA A 202 16.47 3.75 -2.06
C ALA A 202 15.63 2.46 -2.05
N GLY A 203 16.07 1.47 -1.29
CA GLY A 203 15.42 0.18 -1.17
C GLY A 203 15.50 -0.68 -2.44
N ALA A 204 16.51 -0.48 -3.30
CA ALA A 204 16.64 -1.18 -4.57
C ALA A 204 16.61 -2.71 -4.45
N ALA A 205 17.14 -3.27 -3.36
CA ALA A 205 17.11 -4.71 -3.07
C ALA A 205 15.69 -5.26 -2.83
N HIS A 206 14.74 -4.39 -2.54
CA HIS A 206 13.34 -4.74 -2.23
C HIS A 206 12.37 -4.44 -3.38
N ARG A 207 12.89 -4.14 -4.57
CA ARG A 207 12.05 -3.86 -5.74
C ARG A 207 11.08 -4.98 -6.01
N HIS A 208 9.86 -4.59 -6.37
CA HIS A 208 8.86 -5.53 -6.87
C HIS A 208 9.36 -6.18 -8.17
N GLY A 209 9.11 -7.45 -8.37
CA GLY A 209 9.32 -8.12 -9.65
C GLY A 209 8.36 -7.58 -10.72
N ASP A 210 8.66 -7.86 -12.00
CA ASP A 210 7.89 -7.28 -13.12
C ASP A 210 6.41 -7.67 -13.08
N LEU A 211 6.08 -8.93 -12.77
CA LEU A 211 4.70 -9.38 -12.64
C LEU A 211 3.95 -8.65 -11.50
N GLN A 212 4.57 -8.53 -10.32
CA GLN A 212 3.99 -7.78 -9.20
C GLN A 212 3.79 -6.31 -9.56
N HIS A 213 4.78 -5.71 -10.23
CA HIS A 213 4.71 -4.31 -10.66
C HIS A 213 3.58 -4.12 -11.67
N HIS A 214 3.49 -5.00 -12.67
CA HIS A 214 2.42 -4.99 -13.66
C HIS A 214 1.04 -5.15 -13.00
N TYR A 215 0.87 -6.07 -12.07
CA TYR A 215 -0.38 -6.26 -11.32
C TYR A 215 -0.83 -4.98 -10.59
N HIS A 216 0.10 -4.22 -10.02
CA HIS A 216 -0.24 -3.00 -9.30
C HIS A 216 -0.54 -1.79 -10.19
N TYR A 217 0.00 -1.74 -11.41
CA TYR A 217 -0.11 -0.58 -12.28
C TYR A 217 -1.08 -0.78 -13.46
N ALA A 218 -1.12 -1.97 -14.05
CA ALA A 218 -2.01 -2.29 -15.18
C ALA A 218 -3.29 -2.95 -14.68
N ARG A 219 -4.31 -2.15 -14.42
CA ARG A 219 -5.56 -2.63 -13.82
C ARG A 219 -6.34 -3.60 -14.71
N ASP A 220 -6.25 -3.43 -16.01
CA ASP A 220 -6.93 -4.23 -17.04
C ASP A 220 -6.15 -5.51 -17.41
N THR A 221 -4.83 -5.43 -17.50
CA THR A 221 -3.98 -6.54 -17.96
C THR A 221 -3.17 -7.22 -16.84
N GLY A 222 -2.99 -6.55 -15.70
CA GLY A 222 -2.17 -7.07 -14.59
C GLY A 222 -2.75 -8.32 -13.94
N ARG A 223 -4.06 -8.38 -13.78
CA ARG A 223 -4.74 -9.55 -13.22
C ARG A 223 -4.77 -10.73 -14.21
N PRO A 224 -5.14 -10.57 -15.49
CA PRO A 224 -4.98 -11.64 -16.49
C PRO A 224 -3.54 -12.15 -16.59
N ALA A 225 -2.53 -11.27 -16.54
CA ALA A 225 -1.14 -11.68 -16.55
C ALA A 225 -0.77 -12.52 -15.32
N LEU A 226 -1.30 -12.18 -14.14
CA LEU A 226 -1.12 -12.98 -12.94
C LEU A 226 -1.80 -14.34 -13.06
N ALA A 227 -3.05 -14.37 -13.54
CA ALA A 227 -3.77 -15.63 -13.78
C ALA A 227 -2.98 -16.56 -14.72
N ALA A 228 -2.51 -16.05 -15.85
CA ALA A 228 -1.70 -16.79 -16.80
C ALA A 228 -0.41 -17.32 -16.17
N ALA A 229 0.30 -16.49 -15.39
CA ALA A 229 1.54 -16.90 -14.73
C ALA A 229 1.34 -17.98 -13.64
N LEU A 230 0.14 -18.05 -13.06
CA LEU A 230 -0.22 -19.05 -12.05
C LEU A 230 -0.96 -20.26 -12.64
N GLY A 231 -1.26 -20.27 -13.96
CA GLY A 231 -2.04 -21.34 -14.60
C GLY A 231 -3.52 -21.35 -14.16
N ILE A 232 -4.05 -20.19 -13.75
CA ILE A 232 -5.44 -20.02 -13.32
C ILE A 232 -6.28 -19.64 -14.55
N SER A 233 -7.34 -20.41 -14.84
CA SER A 233 -8.30 -20.06 -15.89
C SER A 233 -9.18 -18.89 -15.41
N ASP A 234 -8.95 -17.69 -15.92
CA ASP A 234 -9.79 -16.53 -15.66
C ASP A 234 -10.88 -16.45 -16.74
N HIS A 235 -12.09 -16.87 -16.41
CA HIS A 235 -13.26 -16.82 -17.30
C HIS A 235 -13.93 -15.44 -17.40
N ARG A 236 -13.38 -14.44 -16.75
CA ARG A 236 -13.88 -13.07 -16.89
C ARG A 236 -13.23 -12.42 -18.10
N ASP A 237 -14.02 -12.21 -19.13
CA ASP A 237 -13.67 -11.42 -20.30
C ASP A 237 -13.26 -9.99 -19.91
N GLY A 238 -12.04 -9.76 -19.46
CA GLY A 238 -11.38 -8.46 -19.31
C GLY A 238 -12.13 -7.30 -18.65
N LYS A 239 -13.37 -7.50 -18.23
CA LYS A 239 -14.21 -6.48 -17.60
C LYS A 239 -14.01 -6.52 -16.08
N GLY A 240 -12.87 -6.00 -15.63
CA GLY A 240 -12.76 -5.51 -14.26
C GLY A 240 -13.80 -4.41 -13.99
N PRO A 241 -14.06 -4.04 -12.73
CA PRO A 241 -14.98 -2.93 -12.42
C PRO A 241 -14.61 -1.74 -13.30
N GLN A 242 -15.60 -1.22 -14.02
CA GLN A 242 -15.42 -0.09 -14.92
C GLN A 242 -15.06 1.13 -14.07
N TRP A 243 -13.78 1.49 -14.05
CA TRP A 243 -13.28 2.74 -13.46
C TRP A 243 -13.57 3.96 -14.33
N ALA A 244 -14.53 3.83 -15.28
CA ALA A 244 -14.93 4.88 -16.19
C ALA A 244 -15.54 6.12 -15.50
N ASP A 245 -15.99 6.01 -14.25
CA ASP A 245 -16.77 7.08 -13.61
C ASP A 245 -15.92 8.12 -12.85
N TRP A 246 -14.59 8.09 -12.95
CA TRP A 246 -13.72 9.09 -12.29
C TRP A 246 -13.38 10.29 -13.18
N THR A 247 -13.91 10.36 -14.38
CA THR A 247 -13.64 11.47 -15.31
C THR A 247 -14.62 12.63 -15.21
N GLU A 248 -15.70 12.50 -14.45
CA GLU A 248 -16.72 13.53 -14.32
C GLU A 248 -16.96 13.96 -12.87
N THR A 249 -16.03 14.71 -12.28
CA THR A 249 -16.39 15.74 -11.30
C THR A 249 -15.41 16.91 -11.40
N PRO A 250 -15.93 18.15 -11.50
CA PRO A 250 -15.17 19.35 -11.85
C PRO A 250 -14.16 19.80 -10.78
#